data_ba99ebdb9211d44e98ecef3187f7d92d
#
_entry.id   ba99ebdb9211d44e98ecef3187f7d92d
#
_cell.length_a   1.000
_cell.length_b   1.000
_cell.length_c   1.000
_cell.angle_alpha   90.00
_cell.angle_beta   90.00
_cell.angle_gamma   90.00
#
_symmetry.space_group_name_H-M   'P 1'
#
loop_
_entity.id
_entity.type
_entity.pdbx_description
1 polymer ?
#
loop_
_entity_poly.entity_id
_entity_poly.type
_entity_poly.pdbx_seq_one_letter_code
_entity_poly.pdbx_strand_id
1 'polypeptide(L)'
;MGLKVLVVDDEEDIVEVIQDRLENYGFTVVTARTGVEALKKLSLGKFDGILLDIRMPEMDGLEALQRIREIDRKVPIIIITAFSNKDGALEALLKEADDYVLKPFEWEELKTKIEKVCNVTL
;
A
#
# COMPACT_ATOMS: atom_id res chain seq x y z
N MET A 1 18.86 3.07 -5.26
CA MET A 1 18.73 3.14 -3.82
C MET A 1 17.85 2.06 -3.25
N GLY A 2 17.83 0.95 -3.41
CA GLY A 2 17.34 -0.25 -2.78
C GLY A 2 16.11 -0.22 -1.87
N LEU A 3 15.23 0.76 -2.02
CA LEU A 3 13.99 0.73 -1.26
C LEU A 3 13.09 -0.40 -1.75
N LYS A 4 12.45 -1.08 -0.81
CA LYS A 4 11.60 -2.22 -1.08
C LYS A 4 10.17 -1.92 -0.70
N VAL A 5 9.26 -2.03 -1.65
CA VAL A 5 7.84 -1.68 -1.47
C VAL A 5 6.98 -2.90 -1.75
N LEU A 6 5.98 -3.11 -0.88
CA LEU A 6 4.97 -4.14 -1.07
C LEU A 6 3.72 -3.49 -1.64
N VAL A 7 3.23 -4.00 -2.76
CA VAL A 7 2.01 -3.53 -3.41
C VAL A 7 0.94 -4.60 -3.26
N VAL A 8 -0.13 -4.27 -2.55
CA VAL A 8 -1.20 -5.22 -2.24
C VAL A 8 -2.48 -4.76 -2.93
N ASP A 9 -2.87 -5.45 -3.98
CA ASP A 9 -4.07 -5.13 -4.76
C ASP A 9 -4.43 -6.36 -5.60
N ASP A 10 -5.70 -6.65 -5.75
CA ASP A 10 -6.16 -7.76 -6.57
C ASP A 10 -6.38 -7.38 -8.05
N GLU A 11 -6.27 -6.11 -8.39
CA GLU A 11 -6.38 -5.63 -9.75
C GLU A 11 -5.01 -5.64 -10.44
N GLU A 12 -4.78 -6.64 -11.28
CA GLU A 12 -3.48 -6.84 -11.93
C GLU A 12 -2.99 -5.63 -12.73
N ASP A 13 -3.90 -4.95 -13.42
CA ASP A 13 -3.52 -3.80 -14.25
C ASP A 13 -2.92 -2.67 -13.40
N ILE A 14 -3.52 -2.43 -12.24
CA ILE A 14 -3.04 -1.41 -11.31
C ILE A 14 -1.69 -1.80 -10.74
N VAL A 15 -1.56 -3.06 -10.33
CA VAL A 15 -0.29 -3.58 -9.79
C VAL A 15 0.82 -3.43 -10.80
N GLU A 16 0.59 -3.82 -12.06
CA GLU A 16 1.60 -3.71 -13.11
C GLU A 16 2.04 -2.27 -13.34
N VAL A 17 1.10 -1.33 -13.41
CA VAL A 17 1.44 0.07 -13.63
C VAL A 17 2.29 0.61 -12.48
N ILE A 18 1.89 0.34 -11.26
CA ILE A 18 2.63 0.81 -10.08
C ILE A 18 4.01 0.16 -10.03
N GLN A 19 4.08 -1.15 -10.27
CA GLN A 19 5.34 -1.87 -10.26
C GLN A 19 6.31 -1.31 -11.30
N ASP A 20 5.86 -1.14 -12.54
CA ASP A 20 6.70 -0.61 -13.61
C ASP A 20 7.23 0.77 -13.27
N ARG A 21 6.37 1.63 -12.75
CA ARG A 21 6.76 2.99 -12.37
C ARG A 21 7.80 2.99 -11.26
N LEU A 22 7.55 2.22 -10.22
CA LEU A 22 8.47 2.18 -9.08
C LEU A 22 9.80 1.53 -9.44
N GLU A 23 9.79 0.47 -10.23
CA GLU A 23 11.02 -0.17 -10.66
C GLU A 23 11.88 0.76 -11.52
N ASN A 24 11.26 1.62 -12.30
CA ASN A 24 11.99 2.63 -13.07
C ASN A 24 12.72 3.64 -12.18
N TYR A 25 12.28 3.82 -10.94
CA TYR A 25 12.96 4.67 -9.98
C TYR A 25 13.95 3.89 -9.09
N GLY A 26 14.16 2.61 -9.39
CA GLY A 26 15.12 1.82 -8.63
C GLY A 26 14.55 1.08 -7.43
N PHE A 27 13.23 1.10 -7.22
CA PHE A 27 12.61 0.33 -6.14
C PHE A 27 12.61 -1.15 -6.47
N THR A 28 12.72 -1.97 -5.42
CA THR A 28 12.38 -3.38 -5.49
C THR A 28 10.91 -3.51 -5.12
N VAL A 29 10.10 -4.10 -5.99
CA VAL A 29 8.66 -4.22 -5.76
C VAL A 29 8.28 -5.67 -5.57
N VAL A 30 7.60 -5.94 -4.46
CA VAL A 30 6.99 -7.24 -4.18
C VAL A 30 5.49 -7.04 -4.24
N THR A 31 4.77 -7.96 -4.84
CA THR A 31 3.33 -7.84 -5.01
C THR A 31 2.59 -8.91 -4.22
N ALA A 32 1.38 -8.57 -3.79
CA ALA A 32 0.47 -9.50 -3.15
C ALA A 32 -0.95 -9.17 -3.62
N ARG A 33 -1.76 -10.19 -3.80
CA ARG A 33 -3.13 -10.00 -4.30
C ARG A 33 -4.18 -10.02 -3.20
N THR A 34 -3.80 -10.47 -2.02
CA THR A 34 -4.72 -10.56 -0.87
C THR A 34 -4.00 -10.13 0.39
N GLY A 35 -4.78 -9.82 1.43
CA GLY A 35 -4.22 -9.51 2.74
C GLY A 35 -3.44 -10.67 3.32
N VAL A 36 -3.93 -11.89 3.12
CA VAL A 36 -3.24 -13.09 3.61
C VAL A 36 -1.86 -13.21 2.96
N GLU A 37 -1.80 -13.05 1.64
CA GLU A 37 -0.53 -13.10 0.92
C GLU A 37 0.41 -11.99 1.38
N ALA A 38 -0.13 -10.78 1.60
CA ALA A 38 0.66 -9.66 2.10
C ALA A 38 1.30 -9.97 3.45
N LEU A 39 0.54 -10.56 4.35
CA LEU A 39 1.06 -10.93 5.67
C LEU A 39 2.17 -11.97 5.58
N LYS A 40 2.03 -12.94 4.68
CA LYS A 40 3.09 -13.92 4.43
C LYS A 40 4.37 -13.24 3.95
N LYS A 41 4.25 -12.31 3.02
CA LYS A 41 5.41 -11.58 2.50
C LYS A 41 6.10 -10.77 3.59
N LEU A 42 5.29 -10.12 4.45
CA LEU A 42 5.83 -9.35 5.58
C LEU A 42 6.55 -10.21 6.61
N SER A 43 6.12 -11.44 6.79
CA SER A 43 6.80 -12.34 7.72
C SER A 43 8.16 -12.80 7.21
N LEU A 44 8.44 -12.64 5.92
CA LEU A 44 9.69 -13.06 5.29
C LEU A 44 10.73 -11.96 5.19
N GLY A 45 10.35 -10.71 5.43
CA GLY A 45 11.30 -9.61 5.36
C GLY A 45 10.64 -8.27 5.62
N LYS A 46 11.45 -7.22 5.71
CA LYS A 46 10.97 -5.87 5.97
C LYS A 46 10.79 -5.10 4.68
N PHE A 47 9.88 -4.13 4.72
CA PHE A 47 9.60 -3.25 3.61
C PHE A 47 9.79 -1.80 4.03
N ASP A 48 10.10 -0.96 3.06
CA ASP A 48 10.25 0.48 3.26
C ASP A 48 8.94 1.24 3.03
N GLY A 49 7.96 0.56 2.44
CA GLY A 49 6.64 1.12 2.23
C GLY A 49 5.66 0.05 1.78
N ILE A 50 4.39 0.30 2.02
CA ILE A 50 3.31 -0.60 1.61
C ILE A 50 2.22 0.22 0.95
N LEU A 51 1.78 -0.21 -0.24
CA LEU A 51 0.62 0.33 -0.92
C LEU A 51 -0.47 -0.72 -0.79
N LEU A 52 -1.57 -0.39 -0.12
CA LEU A 52 -2.58 -1.36 0.27
C LEU A 52 -3.97 -0.97 -0.21
N ASP A 53 -4.57 -1.81 -1.06
CA ASP A 53 -5.99 -1.69 -1.38
C ASP A 53 -6.78 -2.33 -0.25
N ILE A 54 -7.79 -1.64 0.24
CA ILE A 54 -8.62 -2.15 1.34
C ILE A 54 -9.83 -2.96 0.85
N ARG A 55 -10.08 -3.00 -0.44
CA ARG A 55 -11.18 -3.78 -1.01
C ARG A 55 -10.65 -5.05 -1.65
N MET A 56 -10.39 -6.06 -0.81
CA MET A 56 -9.84 -7.32 -1.27
C MET A 56 -10.69 -8.48 -0.77
N PRO A 57 -10.70 -9.62 -1.49
CA PRO A 57 -11.35 -10.82 -1.00
C PRO A 57 -10.62 -11.39 0.21
N GLU A 58 -11.30 -12.21 0.99
CA GLU A 58 -10.79 -13.00 2.12
C GLU A 58 -10.53 -12.24 3.41
N MET A 59 -10.03 -11.03 3.35
CA MET A 59 -9.73 -10.26 4.56
C MET A 59 -10.07 -8.80 4.29
N ASP A 60 -10.86 -8.17 5.15
CA ASP A 60 -11.17 -6.77 4.96
C ASP A 60 -9.94 -5.88 5.24
N GLY A 61 -9.96 -4.69 4.67
CA GLY A 61 -8.80 -3.81 4.72
C GLY A 61 -8.42 -3.36 6.12
N LEU A 62 -9.39 -3.17 6.99
CA LEU A 62 -9.10 -2.77 8.36
C LEU A 62 -8.37 -3.89 9.11
N GLU A 63 -8.85 -5.12 8.96
CA GLU A 63 -8.19 -6.26 9.60
C GLU A 63 -6.76 -6.43 9.06
N ALA A 64 -6.60 -6.35 7.73
CA ALA A 64 -5.28 -6.45 7.13
C ALA A 64 -4.34 -5.38 7.67
N LEU A 65 -4.81 -4.14 7.75
CA LEU A 65 -4.03 -3.03 8.24
C LEU A 65 -3.61 -3.22 9.71
N GLN A 66 -4.54 -3.67 10.54
CA GLN A 66 -4.25 -3.93 11.95
C GLN A 66 -3.20 -5.03 12.10
N ARG A 67 -3.30 -6.10 11.33
CA ARG A 67 -2.31 -7.18 11.38
C ARG A 67 -0.96 -6.75 10.87
N ILE A 68 -0.92 -5.92 9.84
CA ILE A 68 0.34 -5.36 9.35
C ILE A 68 1.01 -4.53 10.45
N ARG A 69 0.22 -3.72 11.16
CA ARG A 69 0.76 -2.89 12.25
C ARG A 69 1.25 -3.72 13.45
N GLU A 70 0.70 -4.89 13.66
CA GLU A 70 1.22 -5.80 14.69
C GLU A 70 2.62 -6.31 14.32
N ILE A 71 2.87 -6.50 13.01
CA ILE A 71 4.16 -6.98 12.53
C ILE A 71 5.17 -5.82 12.45
N ASP A 72 4.73 -4.68 11.95
CA ASP A 72 5.59 -3.51 11.78
C ASP A 72 4.78 -2.23 12.05
N ARG A 73 5.07 -1.58 13.16
CA ARG A 73 4.33 -0.37 13.58
C ARG A 73 4.76 0.88 12.84
N LYS A 74 5.91 0.85 12.19
CA LYS A 74 6.52 2.05 11.62
C LYS A 74 6.52 2.11 10.11
N VAL A 75 6.31 1.00 9.43
CA VAL A 75 6.38 0.99 7.97
C VAL A 75 5.37 1.98 7.38
N PRO A 76 5.79 2.85 6.47
CA PRO A 76 4.86 3.76 5.79
C PRO A 76 3.81 2.97 5.01
N ILE A 77 2.54 3.32 5.18
CA ILE A 77 1.43 2.66 4.50
C ILE A 77 0.56 3.69 3.81
N ILE A 78 0.35 3.53 2.51
CA ILE A 78 -0.58 4.34 1.74
C ILE A 78 -1.74 3.44 1.31
N ILE A 79 -2.94 3.83 1.67
CA ILE A 79 -4.16 3.13 1.24
C ILE A 79 -4.50 3.57 -0.18
N ILE A 80 -4.74 2.62 -1.07
CA ILE A 80 -5.18 2.90 -2.44
C ILE A 80 -6.52 2.21 -2.62
N THR A 81 -7.60 2.98 -2.83
CA THR A 81 -8.92 2.37 -2.86
C THR A 81 -9.93 3.19 -3.65
N ALA A 82 -10.94 2.50 -4.22
CA ALA A 82 -12.12 3.13 -4.77
C ALA A 82 -13.18 3.42 -3.68
N PHE A 83 -12.90 3.01 -2.46
CA PHE A 83 -13.82 3.13 -1.34
C PHE A 83 -14.05 4.58 -0.93
N SER A 84 -15.30 5.01 -0.82
CA SER A 84 -15.64 6.34 -0.34
C SER A 84 -15.99 6.30 1.15
N ASN A 85 -15.76 7.41 1.83
CA ASN A 85 -15.97 7.50 3.29
C ASN A 85 -17.44 7.80 3.62
N LYS A 86 -18.34 6.85 3.32
CA LYS A 86 -19.76 7.04 3.63
C LYS A 86 -20.11 6.78 5.08
N ASP A 87 -19.34 5.89 5.74
CA ASP A 87 -19.67 5.41 7.09
C ASP A 87 -18.56 5.66 8.10
N GLY A 88 -17.64 6.56 7.80
CA GLY A 88 -16.50 6.81 8.69
C GLY A 88 -15.46 5.70 8.70
N ALA A 89 -15.64 4.67 7.90
CA ALA A 89 -14.70 3.54 7.85
C ALA A 89 -13.32 3.98 7.37
N LEU A 90 -13.28 4.90 6.40
CA LEU A 90 -12.02 5.40 5.90
C LEU A 90 -11.26 6.16 6.98
N GLU A 91 -11.94 6.93 7.82
CA GLU A 91 -11.31 7.62 8.94
C GLU A 91 -10.66 6.65 9.92
N ALA A 92 -11.34 5.53 10.19
CA ALA A 92 -10.79 4.52 11.08
C ALA A 92 -9.51 3.92 10.49
N LEU A 93 -9.50 3.67 9.17
CA LEU A 93 -8.32 3.17 8.48
C LEU A 93 -7.17 4.17 8.50
N LEU A 94 -7.48 5.45 8.34
CA LEU A 94 -6.45 6.48 8.29
C LEU A 94 -5.73 6.69 9.63
N LYS A 95 -6.28 6.20 10.72
CA LYS A 95 -5.57 6.25 12.02
C LYS A 95 -4.36 5.32 12.02
N GLU A 96 -4.38 4.28 11.21
CA GLU A 96 -3.29 3.30 11.14
C GLU A 96 -2.43 3.44 9.88
N ALA A 97 -2.87 4.23 8.91
CA ALA A 97 -2.15 4.46 7.66
C ALA A 97 -1.54 5.87 7.67
N ASP A 98 -0.56 6.09 6.81
CA ASP A 98 0.11 7.39 6.71
C ASP A 98 -0.58 8.31 5.72
N ASP A 99 -1.21 7.77 4.68
CA ASP A 99 -1.93 8.56 3.69
C ASP A 99 -2.86 7.64 2.89
N TYR A 100 -3.59 8.22 1.95
CA TYR A 100 -4.48 7.47 1.07
C TYR A 100 -4.59 8.13 -0.29
N VAL A 101 -4.99 7.32 -1.29
CA VAL A 101 -5.25 7.77 -2.66
C VAL A 101 -6.52 7.09 -3.13
N LEU A 102 -7.43 7.86 -3.71
CA LEU A 102 -8.68 7.31 -4.25
C LEU A 102 -8.50 6.91 -5.71
N LYS A 103 -9.02 5.75 -6.07
CA LYS A 103 -9.08 5.29 -7.47
C LYS A 103 -10.25 5.97 -8.20
N PRO A 104 -10.09 6.36 -9.45
CA PRO A 104 -8.87 6.36 -10.23
C PRO A 104 -7.93 7.49 -9.80
N PHE A 105 -6.64 7.26 -9.85
CA PHE A 105 -5.66 8.26 -9.45
C PHE A 105 -4.68 8.53 -10.60
N GLU A 106 -4.07 9.72 -10.56
CA GLU A 106 -2.97 10.06 -11.44
C GLU A 106 -1.66 9.59 -10.82
N TRP A 107 -0.73 9.12 -11.64
CA TRP A 107 0.57 8.67 -11.14
C TRP A 107 1.27 9.76 -10.31
N GLU A 108 1.19 11.02 -10.76
CA GLU A 108 1.85 12.13 -10.04
C GLU A 108 1.30 12.29 -8.62
N GLU A 109 0.02 12.05 -8.42
CA GLU A 109 -0.56 12.11 -7.07
C GLU A 109 0.03 11.02 -6.18
N LEU A 110 0.07 9.79 -6.65
CA LEU A 110 0.63 8.68 -5.90
C LEU A 110 2.12 8.88 -5.65
N LYS A 111 2.85 9.30 -6.67
CA LYS A 111 4.28 9.58 -6.58
C LYS A 111 4.57 10.60 -5.48
N THR A 112 3.84 11.72 -5.47
CA THR A 112 4.02 12.76 -4.46
C THR A 112 3.82 12.23 -3.05
N LYS A 113 2.81 11.38 -2.86
CA LYS A 113 2.53 10.79 -1.56
C LYS A 113 3.60 9.78 -1.14
N ILE A 114 4.11 8.99 -2.08
CA ILE A 114 5.22 8.09 -1.81
C ILE A 114 6.46 8.88 -1.38
N GLU A 115 6.77 9.95 -2.09
CA GLU A 115 7.91 10.80 -1.72
C GLU A 115 7.78 11.33 -0.30
N LYS A 116 6.60 11.81 0.06
CA LYS A 116 6.35 12.36 1.38
C LYS A 116 6.41 11.31 2.47
N VAL A 117 5.73 10.19 2.28
CA VAL A 117 5.57 9.15 3.30
C VAL A 117 6.85 8.35 3.50
N CYS A 118 7.54 8.04 2.41
CA CYS A 118 8.79 7.28 2.47
C CYS A 118 10.03 8.17 2.61
N ASN A 119 9.83 9.48 2.62
CA ASN A 119 10.90 10.46 2.77
C ASN A 119 12.00 10.29 1.71
N VAL A 120 11.59 10.25 0.46
CA VAL A 120 12.50 10.13 -0.69
C VAL A 120 12.14 11.14 -1.76
N THR A 121 13.04 11.35 -2.71
CA THR A 121 12.79 12.19 -3.89
C THR A 121 12.93 11.31 -5.13
N LEU A 122 11.84 11.22 -5.90
CA LEU A 122 11.81 10.39 -7.12
C LEU A 122 12.05 11.18 -8.39
#